data_11c6ac1095eec88485588828180a8902
#
_entry.id   11c6ac1095eec88485588828180a8902
#
_cell.length_a   1.000
_cell.length_b   1.000
_cell.length_c   1.000
_cell.angle_alpha   90.00
_cell.angle_beta   90.00
_cell.angle_gamma   90.00
#
_symmetry.space_group_name_H-M   'P 1'
#
loop_
_entity.id
_entity.type
_entity.pdbx_description
1 polymer ?
#
loop_
_entity_poly.entity_id
_entity_poly.type
_entity_poly.pdbx_seq_one_letter_code
_entity_poly.pdbx_strand_id
1 'polypeptide(L)'
;MPHVDRRTLLWAIAAGVVAAISRAPSSGAVPIRWKIPEGRIPPPAGVLARLPGDGNQLALTVDDGASVPVVGAFAQFCRDTGTRLTFFVNGANPSWSVNAAALRPLVDSGQVQMANHTWSHPYLNRMKLTAVDDQIRRNADFLRNTYGTDGAPFFRPPYGVHNADIDRVAADQGYTTVTLWSGSVGDSAPENEAALVANAAKAFQPQQIVLTHANLPTITHCYGQLTNLIASRNLQTVTLNDVFG
;
A
#
# COMPACT_ATOMS: atom_id res chain seq x y z
N MET A 1 36.71 68.36 17.85
CA MET A 1 36.56 66.90 18.00
C MET A 1 35.06 66.57 17.88
N PRO A 2 34.57 66.02 16.77
CA PRO A 2 33.13 65.68 16.63
C PRO A 2 32.88 64.29 17.18
N HIS A 3 31.79 64.17 17.93
CA HIS A 3 31.21 62.94 18.46
C HIS A 3 30.74 62.06 17.32
N VAL A 4 31.23 60.83 17.25
CA VAL A 4 30.70 59.81 16.37
C VAL A 4 29.61 59.05 17.08
N ASP A 5 28.38 59.16 16.55
CA ASP A 5 27.17 58.51 17.05
C ASP A 5 27.19 56.99 16.78
N ARG A 6 27.02 56.18 17.83
CA ARG A 6 27.12 54.71 17.85
C ARG A 6 25.84 54.00 17.41
N ARG A 7 24.97 54.62 16.62
CA ARG A 7 23.65 54.06 16.28
C ARG A 7 23.44 53.65 14.82
N THR A 8 24.43 53.59 13.99
CA THR A 8 24.27 53.25 12.57
C THR A 8 25.20 52.11 12.13
N LEU A 9 25.08 50.92 12.74
CA LEU A 9 25.75 49.73 12.19
C LEU A 9 25.03 48.42 12.61
N LEU A 10 23.81 48.20 12.20
CA LEU A 10 23.15 46.88 12.31
C LEU A 10 22.04 46.72 11.27
N TRP A 11 22.34 46.96 10.00
CA TRP A 11 21.50 46.51 8.85
C TRP A 11 22.40 46.15 7.67
N ALA A 12 22.98 44.99 7.72
CA ALA A 12 23.40 44.26 6.51
C ALA A 12 23.73 42.81 6.87
N ILE A 13 23.26 41.94 6.00
CA ILE A 13 23.56 40.52 5.93
C ILE A 13 22.59 39.62 6.68
N ALA A 14 21.36 39.55 6.16
CA ALA A 14 20.62 38.29 6.08
C ALA A 14 20.52 37.92 4.59
N ALA A 15 21.66 37.56 4.00
CA ALA A 15 21.66 36.84 2.72
C ALA A 15 21.22 35.40 3.01
N GLY A 16 19.97 35.11 2.72
CA GLY A 16 19.41 33.78 2.83
C GLY A 16 20.17 32.84 1.89
N VAL A 17 20.85 31.86 2.49
CA VAL A 17 21.27 30.65 1.79
C VAL A 17 20.00 29.88 1.51
N VAL A 18 19.43 30.07 0.31
CA VAL A 18 18.47 29.13 -0.26
C VAL A 18 19.27 27.87 -0.56
N ALA A 19 19.25 26.93 0.37
CA ALA A 19 19.72 25.57 0.11
C ALA A 19 18.85 25.04 -1.05
N ALA A 20 19.43 24.96 -2.24
CA ALA A 20 18.88 24.22 -3.34
C ALA A 20 18.80 22.75 -2.88
N ILE A 21 17.60 22.34 -2.51
CA ILE A 21 17.29 20.92 -2.33
C ILE A 21 17.46 20.32 -3.73
N SER A 22 18.63 19.76 -3.99
CA SER A 22 18.86 18.94 -5.16
C SER A 22 17.92 17.74 -5.04
N ARG A 23 16.81 17.80 -5.79
CA ARG A 23 15.95 16.65 -6.03
C ARG A 23 16.86 15.57 -6.60
N ALA A 24 16.99 14.44 -5.88
CA ALA A 24 17.56 13.24 -6.46
C ALA A 24 16.80 12.96 -7.77
N PRO A 25 17.49 12.48 -8.84
CA PRO A 25 16.80 12.16 -10.07
C PRO A 25 15.71 11.15 -9.74
N SER A 26 14.46 11.51 -10.02
CA SER A 26 13.33 10.61 -9.96
C SER A 26 13.71 9.37 -10.77
N SER A 27 13.65 8.18 -10.20
CA SER A 27 13.75 6.92 -10.92
C SER A 27 12.96 7.10 -12.20
N GLY A 28 13.53 6.82 -13.39
CA GLY A 28 12.95 7.10 -14.70
C GLY A 28 11.63 6.36 -15.00
N ALA A 29 10.74 6.31 -14.02
CA ALA A 29 9.41 5.76 -14.11
C ALA A 29 8.52 6.72 -14.91
N VAL A 30 8.03 6.23 -16.04
CA VAL A 30 7.09 6.95 -16.91
C VAL A 30 5.74 6.98 -16.20
N PRO A 31 5.10 8.16 -16.04
CA PRO A 31 3.74 8.22 -15.49
C PRO A 31 2.78 7.41 -16.37
N ILE A 32 2.11 6.44 -15.79
CA ILE A 32 1.13 5.62 -16.50
C ILE A 32 -0.24 6.29 -16.35
N ARG A 33 -0.94 6.53 -17.46
CA ARG A 33 -2.33 6.99 -17.43
C ARG A 33 -3.24 5.80 -17.17
N TRP A 34 -3.73 5.71 -15.95
CA TRP A 34 -4.67 4.66 -15.55
C TRP A 34 -6.09 5.02 -15.98
N LYS A 35 -6.79 4.08 -16.62
CA LYS A 35 -8.22 4.17 -16.90
C LYS A 35 -8.95 3.32 -15.86
N ILE A 36 -9.76 3.97 -15.00
CA ILE A 36 -10.62 3.25 -14.05
C ILE A 36 -11.63 2.42 -14.88
N PRO A 37 -11.82 1.13 -14.56
CA PRO A 37 -12.81 0.31 -15.26
C PRO A 37 -14.21 0.91 -15.20
N GLU A 38 -14.95 0.85 -16.29
CA GLU A 38 -16.38 1.22 -16.31
C GLU A 38 -17.19 0.02 -15.79
N GLY A 39 -17.95 0.25 -14.73
CA GLY A 39 -18.81 -0.76 -14.11
C GLY A 39 -18.10 -1.62 -13.07
N ARG A 40 -18.39 -1.34 -11.79
CA ARG A 40 -18.00 -2.18 -10.67
C ARG A 40 -18.95 -3.34 -10.53
N ILE A 41 -18.44 -4.49 -10.10
CA ILE A 41 -19.27 -5.66 -9.78
C ILE A 41 -19.33 -5.82 -8.25
N PRO A 42 -20.37 -6.47 -7.71
CA PRO A 42 -20.41 -6.77 -6.28
C PRO A 42 -19.19 -7.59 -5.83
N PRO A 43 -18.58 -7.27 -4.68
CA PRO A 43 -17.51 -8.09 -4.14
C PRO A 43 -18.02 -9.50 -3.83
N PRO A 44 -17.25 -10.56 -4.17
CA PRO A 44 -17.68 -11.92 -3.91
C PRO A 44 -17.70 -12.21 -2.41
N ALA A 45 -18.71 -12.92 -1.95
CA ALA A 45 -18.67 -13.54 -0.63
C ALA A 45 -17.75 -14.77 -0.67
N GLY A 46 -16.83 -14.88 0.33
CA GLY A 46 -15.86 -15.96 0.42
C GLY A 46 -14.49 -15.61 -0.15
N VAL A 47 -13.78 -16.59 -0.71
CA VAL A 47 -12.37 -16.42 -1.10
C VAL A 47 -12.23 -15.75 -2.46
N LEU A 48 -11.41 -14.71 -2.51
CA LEU A 48 -10.98 -14.01 -3.71
C LEU A 48 -9.46 -14.14 -3.86
N ALA A 49 -8.96 -14.87 -4.83
CA ALA A 49 -7.53 -15.01 -5.10
C ALA A 49 -7.10 -14.41 -6.44
N ARG A 50 -8.06 -14.08 -7.31
CA ARG A 50 -7.83 -13.53 -8.65
C ARG A 50 -8.98 -12.59 -9.03
N LEU A 51 -8.68 -11.56 -9.82
CA LEU A 51 -9.72 -10.69 -10.37
C LEU A 51 -10.57 -11.44 -11.40
N PRO A 52 -11.87 -11.17 -11.46
CA PRO A 52 -12.77 -11.80 -12.45
C PRO A 52 -12.59 -11.20 -13.85
N GLY A 53 -13.12 -11.92 -14.86
CA GLY A 53 -13.15 -11.47 -16.25
C GLY A 53 -11.85 -11.64 -17.02
N ASP A 54 -11.83 -11.15 -18.25
CA ASP A 54 -10.75 -11.33 -19.24
C ASP A 54 -10.08 -9.98 -19.59
N GLY A 55 -9.83 -9.15 -18.60
CA GLY A 55 -9.19 -7.84 -18.79
C GLY A 55 -7.67 -7.91 -18.68
N ASN A 56 -7.05 -6.73 -18.66
CA ASN A 56 -5.61 -6.53 -18.42
C ASN A 56 -5.32 -5.90 -17.06
N GLN A 57 -6.23 -6.05 -16.10
CA GLN A 57 -6.10 -5.49 -14.76
C GLN A 57 -5.08 -6.28 -13.93
N LEU A 58 -4.38 -5.56 -13.04
CA LEU A 58 -3.43 -6.11 -12.09
C LEU A 58 -3.68 -5.50 -10.73
N ALA A 59 -4.16 -6.27 -9.76
CA ALA A 59 -4.27 -5.81 -8.38
C ALA A 59 -2.94 -6.00 -7.65
N LEU A 60 -2.17 -4.92 -7.51
CA LEU A 60 -1.01 -4.93 -6.62
C LEU A 60 -1.49 -4.79 -5.18
N THR A 61 -1.15 -5.76 -4.34
CA THR A 61 -1.53 -5.75 -2.94
C THR A 61 -0.28 -5.81 -2.06
N VAL A 62 -0.25 -4.96 -1.04
CA VAL A 62 0.93 -4.74 -0.19
C VAL A 62 0.57 -4.97 1.26
N ASP A 63 1.16 -5.99 1.88
CA ASP A 63 0.82 -6.41 3.23
C ASP A 63 1.73 -5.79 4.30
N ASP A 64 1.27 -5.86 5.55
CA ASP A 64 1.94 -5.63 6.83
C ASP A 64 2.31 -4.18 7.15
N GLY A 65 3.34 -3.63 6.50
CA GLY A 65 3.87 -2.32 6.81
C GLY A 65 4.84 -2.28 8.00
N ALA A 66 5.67 -3.29 8.17
CA ALA A 66 6.62 -3.34 9.29
C ALA A 66 7.71 -2.24 9.23
N SER A 67 7.95 -1.65 8.05
CA SER A 67 9.01 -0.67 7.83
C SER A 67 8.46 0.73 7.52
N VAL A 68 8.76 1.71 8.40
CA VAL A 68 8.40 3.13 8.18
C VAL A 68 8.94 3.67 6.86
N PRO A 69 10.24 3.50 6.52
CA PRO A 69 10.78 3.97 5.24
C PRO A 69 10.14 3.31 4.03
N VAL A 70 9.84 1.99 4.09
CA VAL A 70 9.28 1.26 2.94
C VAL A 70 7.83 1.69 2.66
N VAL A 71 7.00 1.87 3.70
CA VAL A 71 5.65 2.43 3.55
C VAL A 71 5.70 3.83 2.93
N GLY A 72 6.62 4.69 3.40
CA GLY A 72 6.83 6.02 2.81
C GLY A 72 7.27 5.95 1.35
N ALA A 73 8.13 5.00 1.00
CA ALA A 73 8.58 4.78 -0.39
C ALA A 73 7.43 4.30 -1.29
N PHE A 74 6.54 3.42 -0.82
CA PHE A 74 5.33 3.06 -1.57
C PHE A 74 4.40 4.25 -1.78
N ALA A 75 4.20 5.10 -0.77
CA ALA A 75 3.41 6.32 -0.93
C ALA A 75 4.01 7.25 -2.00
N GLN A 76 5.34 7.40 -2.01
CA GLN A 76 6.04 8.20 -3.02
C GLN A 76 5.93 7.55 -4.41
N PHE A 77 6.13 6.22 -4.49
CA PHE A 77 5.97 5.45 -5.73
C PHE A 77 4.58 5.65 -6.36
N CYS A 78 3.51 5.55 -5.56
CA CYS A 78 2.16 5.82 -6.06
C CYS A 78 2.01 7.24 -6.61
N ARG A 79 2.54 8.25 -5.91
CA ARG A 79 2.50 9.65 -6.37
C ARG A 79 3.23 9.87 -7.68
N ASP A 80 4.43 9.31 -7.80
CA ASP A 80 5.32 9.56 -8.94
C ASP A 80 4.84 8.86 -10.22
N THR A 81 4.24 7.67 -10.07
CA THR A 81 3.88 6.81 -11.20
C THR A 81 2.39 6.78 -11.51
N GLY A 82 1.55 7.23 -10.59
CA GLY A 82 0.11 7.03 -10.69
C GLY A 82 -0.33 5.59 -10.39
N THR A 83 0.58 4.69 -9.98
CA THR A 83 0.24 3.30 -9.64
C THR A 83 -0.87 3.25 -8.60
N ARG A 84 -1.84 2.37 -8.85
CA ARG A 84 -2.97 2.08 -7.95
C ARG A 84 -2.68 0.77 -7.22
N LEU A 85 -2.93 0.72 -5.92
CA LEU A 85 -2.71 -0.49 -5.12
C LEU A 85 -3.63 -0.57 -3.89
N THR A 86 -3.70 -1.75 -3.29
CA THR A 86 -4.40 -1.99 -2.03
C THR A 86 -3.40 -2.38 -0.95
N PHE A 87 -3.34 -1.64 0.15
CA PHE A 87 -2.62 -2.05 1.36
C PHE A 87 -3.51 -2.91 2.24
N PHE A 88 -3.01 -4.05 2.67
CA PHE A 88 -3.56 -4.85 3.76
C PHE A 88 -2.78 -4.54 5.04
N VAL A 89 -3.38 -3.73 5.88
CA VAL A 89 -2.73 -3.00 6.97
C VAL A 89 -2.73 -3.80 8.27
N ASN A 90 -1.58 -3.91 8.93
CA ASN A 90 -1.50 -4.24 10.35
C ASN A 90 -1.36 -2.96 11.17
N GLY A 91 -2.43 -2.52 11.82
CA GLY A 91 -2.48 -1.23 12.49
C GLY A 91 -1.53 -1.08 13.68
N ALA A 92 -1.00 -2.17 14.22
CA ALA A 92 0.03 -2.15 15.26
C ALA A 92 1.37 -1.58 14.77
N ASN A 93 1.62 -1.57 13.46
CA ASN A 93 2.85 -1.05 12.88
C ASN A 93 2.82 0.49 12.84
N PRO A 94 3.79 1.18 13.47
CA PRO A 94 3.82 2.64 13.55
C PRO A 94 3.99 3.32 12.18
N SER A 95 4.44 2.60 11.17
CA SER A 95 4.62 3.09 9.81
C SER A 95 3.36 3.73 9.23
N TRP A 96 2.20 3.17 9.55
CA TRP A 96 0.91 3.65 9.07
C TRP A 96 0.54 5.01 9.66
N SER A 97 0.78 5.22 10.96
CA SER A 97 0.55 6.53 11.61
C SER A 97 1.59 7.56 11.17
N VAL A 98 2.87 7.16 11.08
CA VAL A 98 3.97 8.06 10.68
C VAL A 98 3.78 8.57 9.24
N ASN A 99 3.34 7.71 8.33
CA ASN A 99 3.13 8.05 6.92
C ASN A 99 1.69 8.52 6.61
N ALA A 100 0.81 8.67 7.60
CA ALA A 100 -0.59 9.01 7.37
C ALA A 100 -0.78 10.28 6.54
N ALA A 101 -0.02 11.34 6.83
CA ALA A 101 -0.09 12.60 6.08
C ALA A 101 0.27 12.44 4.59
N ALA A 102 1.17 11.50 4.26
CA ALA A 102 1.55 11.20 2.89
C ALA A 102 0.55 10.28 2.17
N LEU A 103 -0.12 9.39 2.92
CA LEU A 103 -1.04 8.38 2.38
C LEU A 103 -2.47 8.92 2.24
N ARG A 104 -2.96 9.75 3.16
CA ARG A 104 -4.36 10.24 3.13
C ARG A 104 -4.79 10.83 1.79
N PRO A 105 -4.02 11.74 1.13
CA PRO A 105 -4.43 12.25 -0.18
C PRO A 105 -4.58 11.17 -1.26
N LEU A 106 -3.78 10.09 -1.18
CA LEU A 106 -3.86 8.96 -2.09
C LEU A 106 -5.09 8.09 -1.80
N VAL A 107 -5.45 7.93 -0.53
CA VAL A 107 -6.66 7.24 -0.09
C VAL A 107 -7.91 8.04 -0.46
N ASP A 108 -7.92 9.33 -0.17
CA ASP A 108 -9.05 10.24 -0.47
C ASP A 108 -9.35 10.31 -1.98
N SER A 109 -8.32 10.22 -2.82
CA SER A 109 -8.47 10.16 -4.28
C SER A 109 -8.88 8.77 -4.81
N GLY A 110 -8.88 7.74 -3.96
CA GLY A 110 -9.10 6.36 -4.33
C GLY A 110 -7.93 5.71 -5.10
N GLN A 111 -6.79 6.40 -5.25
CA GLN A 111 -5.61 5.83 -5.88
C GLN A 111 -5.01 4.69 -5.05
N VAL A 112 -5.08 4.81 -3.74
CA VAL A 112 -4.66 3.79 -2.77
C VAL A 112 -5.88 3.36 -1.96
N GLN A 113 -6.04 2.07 -1.79
CA GLN A 113 -7.06 1.48 -0.92
C GLN A 113 -6.39 0.92 0.35
N MET A 114 -7.04 1.11 1.50
CA MET A 114 -6.70 0.45 2.75
C MET A 114 -7.65 -0.72 2.99
N ALA A 115 -7.13 -1.88 3.40
CA ALA A 115 -7.88 -3.09 3.73
C ALA A 115 -7.36 -3.70 5.03
N ASN A 116 -8.11 -4.62 5.61
CA ASN A 116 -7.84 -5.17 6.94
C ASN A 116 -6.93 -6.41 6.87
N HIS A 117 -5.79 -6.37 7.61
CA HIS A 117 -4.86 -7.49 7.78
C HIS A 117 -4.66 -7.90 9.24
N THR A 118 -5.65 -7.65 10.09
CA THR A 118 -5.59 -7.77 11.55
C THR A 118 -4.74 -6.69 12.23
N TRP A 119 -4.87 -6.57 13.55
CA TRP A 119 -4.10 -5.58 14.32
C TRP A 119 -2.60 -5.89 14.32
N SER A 120 -2.18 -7.11 14.70
CA SER A 120 -0.78 -7.44 15.00
C SER A 120 -0.24 -8.71 14.31
N HIS A 121 -0.90 -9.15 13.22
CA HIS A 121 -0.45 -10.26 12.38
C HIS A 121 -0.27 -11.62 13.10
N PRO A 122 -1.22 -12.08 13.95
CA PRO A 122 -1.09 -13.37 14.64
C PRO A 122 -1.51 -14.55 13.75
N TYR A 123 -1.12 -15.77 14.12
CA TYR A 123 -1.71 -17.01 13.58
C TYR A 123 -3.14 -17.18 14.10
N LEU A 124 -4.14 -16.75 13.33
CA LEU A 124 -5.56 -16.72 13.74
C LEU A 124 -6.10 -18.10 14.11
N ASN A 125 -5.67 -19.15 13.41
CA ASN A 125 -6.07 -20.54 13.68
C ASN A 125 -5.54 -21.10 15.01
N ARG A 126 -4.71 -20.36 15.73
CA ARG A 126 -4.21 -20.69 17.07
C ARG A 126 -4.85 -19.83 18.17
N MET A 127 -5.81 -19.00 17.82
CA MET A 127 -6.47 -18.08 18.73
C MET A 127 -7.91 -18.52 19.05
N LYS A 128 -8.44 -18.03 20.17
CA LYS A 128 -9.88 -18.10 20.43
C LYS A 128 -10.61 -17.15 19.48
N LEU A 129 -11.82 -17.47 19.04
CA LEU A 129 -12.58 -16.64 18.09
C LEU A 129 -12.84 -15.23 18.61
N THR A 130 -13.02 -15.05 19.93
CA THR A 130 -13.14 -13.72 20.54
C THR A 130 -11.88 -12.88 20.41
N ALA A 131 -10.69 -13.49 20.36
CA ALA A 131 -9.44 -12.79 20.12
C ALA A 131 -9.23 -12.52 18.62
N VAL A 132 -9.73 -13.39 17.74
CA VAL A 132 -9.79 -13.13 16.29
C VAL A 132 -10.68 -11.91 16.02
N ASP A 133 -11.84 -11.85 16.63
CA ASP A 133 -12.75 -10.69 16.55
C ASP A 133 -12.06 -9.40 16.98
N ASP A 134 -11.37 -9.40 18.13
CA ASP A 134 -10.64 -8.23 18.61
C ASP A 134 -9.54 -7.77 17.65
N GLN A 135 -8.81 -8.70 17.03
CA GLN A 135 -7.76 -8.41 16.05
C GLN A 135 -8.32 -7.67 14.82
N ILE A 136 -9.46 -8.10 14.31
CA ILE A 136 -10.10 -7.51 13.14
C ILE A 136 -10.71 -6.15 13.51
N ARG A 137 -11.46 -6.08 14.62
CA ARG A 137 -12.15 -4.88 15.09
C ARG A 137 -11.15 -3.75 15.41
N ARG A 138 -10.09 -4.03 16.18
CA ARG A 138 -9.07 -3.02 16.51
C ARG A 138 -8.41 -2.43 15.27
N ASN A 139 -8.17 -3.26 14.27
CA ASN A 139 -7.60 -2.80 13.01
C ASN A 139 -8.59 -1.95 12.21
N ALA A 140 -9.87 -2.33 12.18
CA ALA A 140 -10.94 -1.54 11.58
C ALA A 140 -11.07 -0.15 12.24
N ASP A 141 -11.03 -0.09 13.57
CA ASP A 141 -11.05 1.16 14.33
C ASP A 141 -9.84 2.04 14.00
N PHE A 142 -8.65 1.45 13.91
CA PHE A 142 -7.45 2.16 13.51
C PHE A 142 -7.58 2.75 12.10
N LEU A 143 -8.05 1.97 11.15
CA LEU A 143 -8.24 2.41 9.76
C LEU A 143 -9.27 3.55 9.67
N ARG A 144 -10.40 3.44 10.37
CA ARG A 144 -11.41 4.51 10.43
C ARG A 144 -10.84 5.80 11.00
N ASN A 145 -10.14 5.71 12.13
CA ASN A 145 -9.60 6.88 12.82
C ASN A 145 -8.45 7.54 12.04
N THR A 146 -7.65 6.76 11.31
CA THR A 146 -6.46 7.24 10.61
C THR A 146 -6.76 7.64 9.17
N TYR A 147 -7.59 6.87 8.45
CA TYR A 147 -7.79 7.02 7.01
C TYR A 147 -9.25 7.25 6.59
N GLY A 148 -10.20 7.22 7.53
CA GLY A 148 -11.63 7.44 7.24
C GLY A 148 -12.33 6.25 6.58
N THR A 149 -11.71 5.08 6.57
CA THR A 149 -12.27 3.83 6.03
C THR A 149 -11.94 2.68 6.97
N ASP A 150 -12.76 1.63 7.01
CA ASP A 150 -12.46 0.40 7.75
C ASP A 150 -11.88 -0.71 6.86
N GLY A 151 -11.87 -0.51 5.54
CA GLY A 151 -11.34 -1.46 4.57
C GLY A 151 -12.31 -2.58 4.19
N ALA A 152 -13.53 -2.61 4.73
CA ALA A 152 -14.55 -3.58 4.30
C ALA A 152 -14.89 -3.39 2.80
N PRO A 153 -15.22 -4.48 2.10
CA PRO A 153 -15.44 -5.84 2.58
C PRO A 153 -14.19 -6.75 2.56
N PHE A 154 -12.99 -6.20 2.30
CA PHE A 154 -11.78 -6.98 2.03
C PHE A 154 -10.98 -7.24 3.30
N PHE A 155 -10.76 -8.52 3.59
CA PHE A 155 -9.94 -9.02 4.68
C PHE A 155 -8.89 -9.98 4.15
N ARG A 156 -7.64 -9.81 4.57
CA ARG A 156 -6.59 -10.81 4.31
C ARG A 156 -6.13 -11.40 5.63
N PRO A 157 -6.33 -12.70 5.87
CA PRO A 157 -5.83 -13.36 7.06
C PRO A 157 -4.30 -13.44 7.02
N PRO A 158 -3.60 -13.19 8.14
CA PRO A 158 -2.16 -13.40 8.25
C PRO A 158 -1.71 -14.77 7.72
N TYR A 159 -0.61 -14.76 6.95
CA TYR A 159 -0.05 -15.96 6.30
C TYR A 159 -1.00 -16.63 5.28
N GLY A 160 -2.13 -16.01 4.92
CA GLY A 160 -3.19 -16.63 4.12
C GLY A 160 -3.92 -17.77 4.87
N VAL A 161 -3.71 -17.93 6.17
CA VAL A 161 -4.27 -19.05 6.96
C VAL A 161 -5.63 -18.67 7.53
N HIS A 162 -6.67 -19.33 7.04
CA HIS A 162 -8.06 -19.12 7.47
C HIS A 162 -8.83 -20.45 7.56
N ASN A 163 -10.02 -20.42 8.10
CA ASN A 163 -11.01 -21.48 8.13
C ASN A 163 -12.42 -20.88 8.26
N ALA A 164 -13.45 -21.73 8.14
CA ALA A 164 -14.85 -21.29 8.16
C ALA A 164 -15.25 -20.48 9.40
N ASP A 165 -14.67 -20.77 10.58
CA ASP A 165 -14.96 -20.03 11.80
C ASP A 165 -14.33 -18.64 11.79
N ILE A 166 -13.07 -18.51 11.30
CA ILE A 166 -12.38 -17.22 11.14
C ILE A 166 -13.13 -16.37 10.10
N ASP A 167 -13.50 -16.98 8.97
CA ASP A 167 -14.21 -16.31 7.88
C ASP A 167 -15.57 -15.78 8.35
N ARG A 168 -16.30 -16.55 9.18
CA ARG A 168 -17.55 -16.11 9.77
C ARG A 168 -17.34 -14.92 10.71
N VAL A 169 -16.32 -14.96 11.60
CA VAL A 169 -16.00 -13.83 12.50
C VAL A 169 -15.65 -12.57 11.69
N ALA A 170 -14.95 -12.71 10.59
CA ALA A 170 -14.66 -11.58 9.71
C ALA A 170 -15.94 -11.06 9.03
N ALA A 171 -16.78 -11.96 8.50
CA ALA A 171 -18.05 -11.60 7.85
C ALA A 171 -19.05 -10.92 8.78
N ASP A 172 -19.12 -11.33 10.06
CA ASP A 172 -19.96 -10.70 11.10
C ASP A 172 -19.56 -9.23 11.34
N GLN A 173 -18.34 -8.83 10.99
CA GLN A 173 -17.84 -7.45 11.04
C GLN A 173 -17.87 -6.73 9.67
N GLY A 174 -18.52 -7.32 8.65
CA GLY A 174 -18.63 -6.75 7.30
C GLY A 174 -17.52 -7.15 6.33
N TYR A 175 -16.55 -7.96 6.75
CA TYR A 175 -15.46 -8.45 5.89
C TYR A 175 -15.85 -9.76 5.23
N THR A 176 -16.69 -9.67 4.20
CA THR A 176 -17.26 -10.83 3.50
C THR A 176 -16.36 -11.42 2.44
N THR A 177 -15.28 -10.71 2.06
CA THR A 177 -14.34 -11.15 1.01
C THR A 177 -12.97 -11.46 1.63
N VAL A 178 -12.67 -12.75 1.79
CA VAL A 178 -11.36 -13.24 2.20
C VAL A 178 -10.41 -13.14 0.99
N THR A 179 -9.53 -12.15 1.02
CA THR A 179 -8.65 -11.84 -0.13
C THR A 179 -7.31 -12.54 0.00
N LEU A 180 -7.05 -13.50 -0.86
CA LEU A 180 -5.76 -14.16 -1.03
C LEU A 180 -5.02 -13.57 -2.24
N TRP A 181 -4.15 -14.34 -2.88
CA TRP A 181 -3.36 -13.94 -4.05
C TRP A 181 -3.17 -15.11 -5.00
N SER A 182 -2.89 -14.80 -6.26
CA SER A 182 -2.56 -15.76 -7.32
C SER A 182 -1.14 -15.59 -7.86
N GLY A 183 -0.43 -14.55 -7.38
CA GLY A 183 0.98 -14.31 -7.68
C GLY A 183 1.68 -13.63 -6.51
N SER A 184 3.00 -13.74 -6.41
CA SER A 184 3.81 -13.08 -5.39
C SER A 184 5.16 -12.65 -5.97
N VAL A 185 5.69 -11.53 -5.49
CA VAL A 185 7.06 -11.08 -5.80
C VAL A 185 8.12 -11.74 -4.92
N GLY A 186 7.70 -12.48 -3.88
CA GLY A 186 8.60 -13.28 -3.04
C GLY A 186 9.38 -12.48 -1.99
N ASP A 187 8.90 -11.32 -1.59
CA ASP A 187 9.57 -10.37 -0.69
C ASP A 187 9.18 -10.52 0.80
N SER A 188 8.57 -11.63 1.18
CA SER A 188 8.26 -11.95 2.59
C SER A 188 9.50 -12.29 3.44
N ALA A 189 10.62 -12.61 2.79
CA ALA A 189 11.92 -12.85 3.38
C ALA A 189 12.98 -12.04 2.62
N PRO A 190 14.20 -11.85 3.19
CA PRO A 190 15.28 -11.18 2.48
C PRO A 190 15.57 -11.86 1.13
N GLU A 191 15.47 -11.08 0.06
CA GLU A 191 15.70 -11.53 -1.31
C GLU A 191 16.52 -10.47 -2.05
N ASN A 192 17.27 -10.86 -3.09
CA ASN A 192 17.98 -9.92 -3.94
C ASN A 192 17.05 -9.33 -5.02
N GLU A 193 17.43 -8.16 -5.53
CA GLU A 193 16.64 -7.41 -6.52
C GLU A 193 16.35 -8.23 -7.78
N ALA A 194 17.34 -9.00 -8.29
CA ALA A 194 17.17 -9.77 -9.52
C ALA A 194 16.12 -10.89 -9.36
N ALA A 195 16.13 -11.60 -8.22
CA ALA A 195 15.13 -12.63 -7.92
C ALA A 195 13.74 -12.02 -7.73
N LEU A 196 13.63 -10.87 -7.04
CA LEU A 196 12.38 -10.15 -6.86
C LEU A 196 11.78 -9.74 -8.21
N VAL A 197 12.58 -9.16 -9.11
CA VAL A 197 12.15 -8.77 -10.47
C VAL A 197 11.78 -10.01 -11.30
N ALA A 198 12.53 -11.11 -11.19
CA ALA A 198 12.20 -12.36 -11.87
C ALA A 198 10.87 -12.96 -11.38
N ASN A 199 10.59 -12.89 -10.09
CA ASN A 199 9.31 -13.32 -9.52
C ASN A 199 8.17 -12.40 -9.96
N ALA A 200 8.38 -11.07 -9.93
CA ALA A 200 7.43 -10.11 -10.48
C ALA A 200 7.12 -10.39 -11.95
N ALA A 201 8.14 -10.73 -12.75
CA ALA A 201 7.95 -11.09 -14.15
C ALA A 201 7.07 -12.35 -14.35
N LYS A 202 7.02 -13.26 -13.39
CA LYS A 202 6.08 -14.40 -13.42
C LYS A 202 4.69 -14.00 -12.91
N ALA A 203 4.62 -13.17 -11.87
CA ALA A 203 3.38 -12.84 -11.16
C ALA A 203 2.55 -11.74 -11.85
N PHE A 204 3.17 -10.79 -12.56
CA PHE A 204 2.46 -9.68 -13.19
C PHE A 204 1.79 -10.14 -14.49
N GLN A 205 0.66 -10.80 -14.37
CA GLN A 205 -0.17 -11.26 -15.48
C GLN A 205 -1.58 -10.64 -15.39
N PRO A 206 -2.35 -10.62 -16.49
CA PRO A 206 -3.73 -10.14 -16.47
C PRO A 206 -4.57 -10.81 -15.38
N GLN A 207 -5.39 -10.01 -14.71
CA GLN A 207 -6.35 -10.41 -13.68
C GLN A 207 -5.72 -11.06 -12.42
N GLN A 208 -4.42 -10.91 -12.21
CA GLN A 208 -3.77 -11.40 -11.00
C GLN A 208 -3.99 -10.45 -9.82
N ILE A 209 -4.16 -11.03 -8.63
CA ILE A 209 -3.95 -10.38 -7.35
C ILE A 209 -2.54 -10.76 -6.90
N VAL A 210 -1.65 -9.79 -6.82
CA VAL A 210 -0.23 -10.03 -6.53
C VAL A 210 0.13 -9.56 -5.14
N LEU A 211 0.76 -10.47 -4.37
CA LEU A 211 1.26 -10.22 -3.04
C LEU A 211 2.66 -9.60 -3.07
N THR A 212 2.84 -8.53 -2.34
CA THR A 212 4.12 -7.94 -1.91
C THR A 212 3.99 -7.43 -0.48
N HIS A 213 5.09 -6.99 0.14
CA HIS A 213 5.10 -6.53 1.54
C HIS A 213 5.79 -5.18 1.69
N ALA A 214 5.36 -4.39 2.66
CA ALA A 214 6.02 -3.13 3.02
C ALA A 214 6.98 -3.31 4.21
N ASN A 215 7.83 -4.35 4.16
CA ASN A 215 8.68 -4.78 5.26
C ASN A 215 10.17 -4.59 4.99
N LEU A 216 10.64 -4.96 3.81
CA LEU A 216 12.06 -4.98 3.46
C LEU A 216 12.38 -3.96 2.36
N PRO A 217 13.55 -3.27 2.42
CA PRO A 217 13.87 -2.18 1.51
C PRO A 217 14.11 -2.63 0.06
N THR A 218 14.44 -3.89 -0.20
CA THR A 218 14.79 -4.40 -1.55
C THR A 218 13.72 -4.06 -2.59
N ILE A 219 12.42 -4.15 -2.23
CA ILE A 219 11.32 -3.82 -3.16
C ILE A 219 11.39 -2.38 -3.65
N THR A 220 11.87 -1.45 -2.82
CA THR A 220 11.94 -0.02 -3.15
C THR A 220 12.98 0.28 -4.23
N HIS A 221 13.98 -0.57 -4.37
CA HIS A 221 15.01 -0.45 -5.40
C HIS A 221 14.53 -0.98 -6.76
N CYS A 222 13.44 -1.74 -6.78
CA CYS A 222 12.92 -2.39 -7.98
C CYS A 222 11.79 -1.63 -8.68
N TYR A 223 11.30 -0.51 -8.13
CA TYR A 223 10.10 0.19 -8.65
C TYR A 223 10.18 0.52 -10.15
N GLY A 224 11.36 0.94 -10.66
CA GLY A 224 11.56 1.19 -12.08
C GLY A 224 11.35 -0.06 -12.95
N GLN A 225 11.92 -1.20 -12.52
CA GLN A 225 11.76 -2.47 -13.23
C GLN A 225 10.31 -2.97 -13.17
N LEU A 226 9.65 -2.80 -12.01
CA LEU A 226 8.25 -3.21 -11.82
C LEU A 226 7.31 -2.39 -12.71
N THR A 227 7.48 -1.07 -12.78
CA THR A 227 6.69 -0.22 -13.69
C THR A 227 6.94 -0.55 -15.15
N ASN A 228 8.18 -0.85 -15.55
CA ASN A 228 8.50 -1.28 -16.90
C ASN A 228 7.82 -2.61 -17.27
N LEU A 229 7.77 -3.58 -16.34
CA LEU A 229 7.05 -4.84 -16.54
C LEU A 229 5.55 -4.60 -16.75
N ILE A 230 4.93 -3.74 -15.93
CA ILE A 230 3.52 -3.38 -16.04
C ILE A 230 3.24 -2.75 -17.40
N ALA A 231 4.05 -1.75 -17.80
CA ALA A 231 3.89 -1.03 -19.06
C ALA A 231 4.11 -1.94 -20.29
N SER A 232 5.18 -2.76 -20.29
CA SER A 232 5.51 -3.65 -21.41
C SER A 232 4.45 -4.72 -21.67
N ARG A 233 3.64 -5.04 -20.66
CA ARG A 233 2.54 -6.02 -20.74
C ARG A 233 1.18 -5.37 -20.92
N ASN A 234 1.15 -4.04 -21.08
CA ASN A 234 -0.11 -3.28 -21.16
C ASN A 234 -1.06 -3.58 -19.98
N LEU A 235 -0.50 -3.81 -18.77
CA LEU A 235 -1.31 -4.06 -17.58
C LEU A 235 -1.79 -2.73 -16.98
N GLN A 236 -3.00 -2.74 -16.40
CA GLN A 236 -3.58 -1.63 -15.67
C GLN A 236 -3.62 -1.96 -14.19
N THR A 237 -2.86 -1.23 -13.35
CA THR A 237 -2.97 -1.43 -11.91
C THR A 237 -4.29 -0.88 -11.40
N VAL A 238 -4.93 -1.65 -10.52
CA VAL A 238 -6.22 -1.33 -9.90
C VAL A 238 -6.17 -1.56 -8.40
N THR A 239 -6.96 -0.80 -7.65
CA THR A 239 -7.36 -1.20 -6.30
C THR A 239 -8.46 -2.25 -6.38
N LEU A 240 -8.73 -2.97 -5.28
CA LEU A 240 -9.90 -3.85 -5.26
C LEU A 240 -11.20 -3.06 -5.39
N ASN A 241 -11.27 -1.85 -4.82
CA ASN A 241 -12.44 -0.97 -4.96
C ASN A 241 -12.65 -0.42 -6.40
N ASP A 242 -11.66 -0.48 -7.29
CA ASP A 242 -11.85 -0.12 -8.69
C ASP A 242 -12.64 -1.19 -9.45
N VAL A 243 -12.53 -2.44 -9.01
CA VAL A 243 -13.19 -3.60 -9.62
C VAL A 243 -14.51 -3.91 -8.93
N PHE A 244 -14.53 -3.79 -7.61
CA PHE A 244 -15.67 -4.16 -6.77
C PHE A 244 -16.28 -2.92 -6.08
N GLY A 245 -17.63 -2.87 -5.98
CA GLY A 245 -18.32 -1.76 -5.33
C GLY A 245 -19.83 -1.83 -5.38
#